data_6890a43eeb6a9407a2e5dfd2491cb223
#
_entry.id   6890a43eeb6a9407a2e5dfd2491cb223
#
_cell.length_a   1.000
_cell.length_b   1.000
_cell.length_c   1.000
_cell.angle_alpha   90.00
_cell.angle_beta   90.00
_cell.angle_gamma   90.00
#
_symmetry.space_group_name_H-M   'P 1'
#
loop_
_entity.id
_entity.type
_entity.pdbx_description
1 polymer ?
#
loop_
_entity_poly.entity_id
_entity_poly.type
_entity_poly.pdbx_seq_one_letter_code
_entity_poly.pdbx_strand_id
1 'polypeptide(L)'
;ILLKAGLSLDLKDLKKAGRPAILMSFVPATCEIAGYILFAPLLLGINRIEAAVMGAVLGAVSPAVVIPRMVMLMEEKYGTKKAIPQMIMAGASCDDIFVIVLFTTFLSMAHGGSADIIDFVNIPVSIVLGILLGAVTGYGLYLFFETSYAHKHCVRNSTKVIIVLGFSMLLVSVEGWLEGKVSVSGLLAVVSMACVIKIKSTAFVSKRLSEKFGKLWIAAEVVLFVLVGAAVDIRYTLSAGIAAVFMIFIALIFRTAGVLICTI
;
A
#
# COMPACT_ATOMS: atom_id res chain seq x y z
N ILE A 1 8.07 -5.07 1.68
CA ILE A 1 6.94 -5.15 0.74
C ILE A 1 7.02 -4.01 -0.26
N LEU A 2 6.90 -2.76 0.17
CA LEU A 2 6.81 -1.55 -0.67
C LEU A 2 7.98 -1.39 -1.62
N LEU A 3 9.22 -1.68 -1.18
CA LEU A 3 10.40 -1.67 -2.06
C LEU A 3 10.28 -2.70 -3.19
N LYS A 4 9.76 -3.90 -2.89
CA LYS A 4 9.52 -4.92 -3.92
C LYS A 4 8.41 -4.48 -4.87
N ALA A 5 7.33 -3.90 -4.36
CA ALA A 5 6.24 -3.36 -5.16
C ALA A 5 6.74 -2.28 -6.13
N GLY A 6 7.46 -1.26 -5.64
CA GLY A 6 8.02 -0.19 -6.47
C GLY A 6 9.02 -0.68 -7.51
N LEU A 7 9.87 -1.67 -7.18
CA LEU A 7 10.78 -2.30 -8.13
C LEU A 7 10.08 -3.20 -9.16
N SER A 8 8.88 -3.69 -8.88
CA SER A 8 8.09 -4.53 -9.79
C SER A 8 7.15 -3.71 -10.68
N LEU A 9 6.71 -2.54 -10.22
CA LEU A 9 5.75 -1.69 -10.92
C LEU A 9 6.29 -1.24 -12.28
N ASP A 10 5.55 -1.49 -13.36
CA ASP A 10 5.87 -0.96 -14.69
C ASP A 10 4.99 0.27 -14.99
N LEU A 11 5.63 1.44 -15.06
CA LEU A 11 4.93 2.70 -15.35
C LEU A 11 4.27 2.73 -16.73
N LYS A 12 4.77 1.93 -17.69
CA LYS A 12 4.13 1.83 -19.02
C LYS A 12 2.81 1.09 -18.92
N ASP A 13 2.76 0.02 -18.12
CA ASP A 13 1.53 -0.73 -17.87
C ASP A 13 0.54 0.08 -17.04
N LEU A 14 1.04 0.85 -16.04
CA LEU A 14 0.22 1.77 -15.28
C LEU A 14 -0.43 2.85 -16.18
N LYS A 15 0.32 3.38 -17.16
CA LYS A 15 -0.18 4.34 -18.13
C LYS A 15 -1.24 3.72 -19.07
N LYS A 16 -1.11 2.44 -19.41
CA LYS A 16 -2.13 1.70 -20.20
C LYS A 16 -3.40 1.44 -19.39
N ALA A 17 -3.27 1.15 -18.10
CA ALA A 17 -4.41 0.90 -17.22
C ALA A 17 -5.27 2.17 -17.01
N GLY A 18 -4.69 3.38 -17.10
CA GLY A 18 -5.40 4.66 -17.16
C GLY A 18 -6.38 4.91 -16.00
N ARG A 19 -7.60 5.41 -16.34
CA ARG A 19 -8.65 5.73 -15.37
C ARG A 19 -9.04 4.56 -14.44
N PRO A 20 -9.22 3.32 -14.93
CA PRO A 20 -9.55 2.19 -14.08
C PRO A 20 -8.52 1.93 -12.96
N ALA A 21 -7.22 2.14 -13.20
CA ALA A 21 -6.19 1.96 -12.16
C ALA A 21 -6.32 2.98 -11.03
N ILE A 22 -6.67 4.23 -11.37
CA ILE A 22 -6.91 5.27 -10.37
C ILE A 22 -8.17 4.94 -9.56
N LEU A 23 -9.27 4.58 -10.23
CA LEU A 23 -10.51 4.19 -9.55
C LEU A 23 -10.32 2.99 -8.63
N MET A 24 -9.51 2.01 -9.04
CA MET A 24 -9.19 0.83 -8.26
C MET A 24 -8.44 1.14 -6.95
N SER A 25 -7.81 2.31 -6.87
CA SER A 25 -7.09 2.74 -5.65
C SER A 25 -8.00 3.23 -4.53
N PHE A 26 -9.27 3.56 -4.78
CA PHE A 26 -10.16 4.09 -3.75
C PHE A 26 -11.60 3.57 -3.79
N VAL A 27 -12.16 3.24 -4.97
CA VAL A 27 -13.58 2.83 -5.07
C VAL A 27 -13.87 1.52 -4.33
N PRO A 28 -13.06 0.45 -4.47
CA PRO A 28 -13.34 -0.81 -3.76
C PRO A 28 -13.29 -0.64 -2.23
N ALA A 29 -12.30 0.10 -1.71
CA ALA A 29 -12.20 0.39 -0.29
C ALA A 29 -13.38 1.24 0.21
N THR A 30 -13.77 2.27 -0.54
CA THR A 30 -14.94 3.10 -0.19
C THR A 30 -16.22 2.28 -0.14
N CYS A 31 -16.45 1.39 -1.11
CA CYS A 31 -17.62 0.50 -1.10
C CYS A 31 -17.59 -0.43 0.11
N GLU A 32 -16.45 -1.01 0.42
CA GLU A 32 -16.30 -1.91 1.58
C GLU A 32 -16.55 -1.17 2.89
N ILE A 33 -15.96 0.02 3.10
CA ILE A 33 -16.21 0.87 4.26
C ILE A 33 -17.69 1.22 4.38
N ALA A 34 -18.36 1.55 3.27
CA ALA A 34 -19.80 1.79 3.26
C ALA A 34 -20.59 0.56 3.70
N GLY A 35 -20.19 -0.64 3.29
CA GLY A 35 -20.75 -1.90 3.78
C GLY A 35 -20.63 -2.04 5.30
N TYR A 36 -19.48 -1.72 5.88
CA TYR A 36 -19.30 -1.72 7.33
C TYR A 36 -20.18 -0.69 8.02
N ILE A 37 -20.23 0.55 7.54
CA ILE A 37 -21.05 1.63 8.13
C ILE A 37 -22.54 1.27 8.15
N LEU A 38 -23.01 0.57 7.11
CA LEU A 38 -24.43 0.19 7.00
C LEU A 38 -24.80 -1.03 7.85
N PHE A 39 -23.97 -2.06 7.87
CA PHE A 39 -24.33 -3.37 8.42
C PHE A 39 -23.68 -3.69 9.76
N ALA A 40 -22.50 -3.15 10.08
CA ALA A 40 -21.83 -3.46 11.35
C ALA A 40 -22.61 -2.95 12.57
N PRO A 41 -23.30 -1.80 12.56
CA PRO A 41 -24.16 -1.40 13.67
C PRO A 41 -25.29 -2.40 13.95
N LEU A 42 -25.85 -3.02 12.91
CA LEU A 42 -26.94 -3.99 13.04
C LEU A 42 -26.45 -5.36 13.52
N LEU A 43 -25.27 -5.79 13.08
CA LEU A 43 -24.74 -7.12 13.35
C LEU A 43 -23.89 -7.19 14.61
N LEU A 44 -23.13 -6.14 14.90
CA LEU A 44 -22.13 -6.10 15.97
C LEU A 44 -22.52 -5.15 17.10
N GLY A 45 -23.58 -4.35 16.96
CA GLY A 45 -24.05 -3.40 17.99
C GLY A 45 -23.10 -2.21 18.23
N ILE A 46 -22.18 -1.92 17.30
CA ILE A 46 -21.25 -0.79 17.38
C ILE A 46 -21.85 0.47 16.75
N ASN A 47 -21.32 1.63 17.09
CA ASN A 47 -21.78 2.86 16.47
C ASN A 47 -21.24 3.04 15.04
N ARG A 48 -21.80 3.97 14.24
CA ARG A 48 -21.44 4.16 12.84
C ARG A 48 -20.00 4.63 12.65
N ILE A 49 -19.46 5.40 13.60
CA ILE A 49 -18.08 5.91 13.53
C ILE A 49 -17.10 4.75 13.80
N GLU A 50 -17.39 3.92 14.80
CA GLU A 50 -16.61 2.70 15.07
C GLU A 50 -16.68 1.73 13.88
N ALA A 51 -17.85 1.61 13.25
CA ALA A 51 -18.02 0.82 12.03
C ALA A 51 -17.18 1.38 10.86
N ALA A 52 -17.08 2.71 10.73
CA ALA A 52 -16.22 3.34 9.72
C ALA A 52 -14.72 3.11 10.00
N VAL A 53 -14.30 3.21 11.27
CA VAL A 53 -12.92 2.88 11.69
C VAL A 53 -12.61 1.42 11.37
N MET A 54 -13.50 0.49 11.75
CA MET A 54 -13.35 -0.93 11.47
C MET A 54 -13.28 -1.21 9.96
N GLY A 55 -14.17 -0.59 9.19
CA GLY A 55 -14.18 -0.70 7.73
C GLY A 55 -12.91 -0.16 7.08
N ALA A 56 -12.36 0.94 7.58
CA ALA A 56 -11.09 1.48 7.10
C ALA A 56 -9.92 0.52 7.41
N VAL A 57 -9.84 -0.04 8.62
CA VAL A 57 -8.78 -1.01 8.98
C VAL A 57 -8.83 -2.27 8.12
N LEU A 58 -10.02 -2.83 7.93
CA LEU A 58 -10.20 -4.09 7.20
C LEU A 58 -10.27 -3.91 5.69
N GLY A 59 -10.60 -2.71 5.21
CA GLY A 59 -10.65 -2.36 3.80
C GLY A 59 -9.28 -2.22 3.13
N ALA A 60 -8.19 -2.18 3.89
CA ALA A 60 -6.83 -2.18 3.33
C ALA A 60 -6.49 -3.53 2.70
N VAL A 61 -5.99 -3.52 1.47
CA VAL A 61 -5.56 -4.75 0.78
C VAL A 61 -4.07 -4.92 0.92
N SER A 62 -3.65 -6.02 1.52
CA SER A 62 -2.23 -6.33 1.62
C SER A 62 -1.60 -6.57 0.23
N PRO A 63 -0.68 -5.72 -0.24
CA PRO A 63 0.07 -5.94 -1.47
C PRO A 63 0.85 -7.25 -1.45
N ALA A 64 1.20 -7.74 -0.26
CA ALA A 64 1.92 -9.00 -0.08
C ALA A 64 1.13 -10.22 -0.57
N VAL A 65 -0.19 -10.19 -0.48
CA VAL A 65 -1.07 -11.27 -0.95
C VAL A 65 -1.43 -11.06 -2.43
N VAL A 66 -1.72 -9.82 -2.81
CA VAL A 66 -2.22 -9.50 -4.15
C VAL A 66 -1.12 -9.61 -5.22
N ILE A 67 0.07 -9.04 -4.95
CA ILE A 67 1.15 -8.98 -5.95
C ILE A 67 1.56 -10.37 -6.46
N PRO A 68 1.85 -11.37 -5.59
CA PRO A 68 2.24 -12.69 -6.07
C PRO A 68 1.16 -13.35 -6.93
N ARG A 69 -0.11 -13.19 -6.57
CA ARG A 69 -1.24 -13.74 -7.34
C ARG A 69 -1.39 -13.06 -8.69
N MET A 70 -1.24 -11.73 -8.75
CA MET A 70 -1.30 -11.00 -10.03
C MET A 70 -0.12 -11.34 -10.94
N VAL A 71 1.08 -11.53 -10.38
CA VAL A 71 2.25 -11.98 -11.14
C VAL A 71 2.01 -13.36 -11.73
N MET A 72 1.48 -14.30 -10.96
CA MET A 72 1.13 -15.64 -11.45
C MET A 72 0.13 -15.58 -12.60
N LEU A 73 -0.95 -14.79 -12.47
CA LEU A 73 -1.94 -14.59 -13.54
C LEU A 73 -1.33 -13.97 -14.80
N MET A 74 -0.34 -13.08 -14.64
CA MET A 74 0.40 -12.51 -15.78
C MET A 74 1.26 -13.55 -16.49
N GLU A 75 1.93 -14.41 -15.75
CA GLU A 75 2.74 -15.51 -16.29
C GLU A 75 1.87 -16.51 -17.05
N GLU A 76 0.68 -16.82 -16.53
CA GLU A 76 -0.32 -17.68 -17.16
C GLU A 76 -1.13 -16.96 -18.28
N LYS A 77 -0.84 -15.68 -18.53
CA LYS A 77 -1.51 -14.82 -19.54
C LYS A 77 -3.01 -14.59 -19.31
N TYR A 78 -3.51 -14.77 -18.08
CA TYR A 78 -4.88 -14.46 -17.73
C TYR A 78 -5.09 -12.95 -17.53
N GLY A 79 -6.09 -12.39 -18.20
CA GLY A 79 -6.47 -10.97 -18.08
C GLY A 79 -5.45 -9.96 -18.65
N THR A 80 -4.36 -10.43 -19.25
CA THR A 80 -3.26 -9.57 -19.75
C THR A 80 -3.65 -8.69 -20.93
N LYS A 81 -4.63 -9.11 -21.76
CA LYS A 81 -5.13 -8.32 -22.90
C LYS A 81 -5.69 -6.96 -22.47
N LYS A 82 -6.39 -6.91 -21.32
CA LYS A 82 -6.97 -5.71 -20.74
C LYS A 82 -6.12 -5.13 -19.60
N ALA A 83 -4.90 -5.61 -19.40
CA ALA A 83 -3.99 -5.19 -18.33
C ALA A 83 -4.62 -5.29 -16.92
N ILE A 84 -5.55 -6.23 -16.69
CA ILE A 84 -6.27 -6.37 -15.41
C ILE A 84 -5.33 -6.63 -14.22
N PRO A 85 -4.37 -7.60 -14.31
CA PRO A 85 -3.46 -7.83 -13.19
C PRO A 85 -2.60 -6.59 -12.87
N GLN A 86 -2.13 -5.87 -13.90
CA GLN A 86 -1.35 -4.65 -13.74
C GLN A 86 -2.17 -3.54 -13.06
N MET A 87 -3.44 -3.40 -13.46
CA MET A 87 -4.38 -2.45 -12.88
C MET A 87 -4.64 -2.74 -11.40
N ILE A 88 -4.85 -4.01 -11.05
CA ILE A 88 -5.05 -4.42 -9.64
C ILE A 88 -3.78 -4.19 -8.82
N MET A 89 -2.59 -4.51 -9.35
CA MET A 89 -1.32 -4.25 -8.67
C MET A 89 -1.10 -2.77 -8.42
N ALA A 90 -1.44 -1.92 -9.39
CA ALA A 90 -1.33 -0.47 -9.25
C ALA A 90 -2.31 0.06 -8.20
N GLY A 91 -3.58 -0.37 -8.27
CA GLY A 91 -4.60 -0.02 -7.30
C GLY A 91 -4.21 -0.41 -5.88
N ALA A 92 -3.81 -1.66 -5.66
CA ALA A 92 -3.40 -2.16 -4.36
C ALA A 92 -2.15 -1.47 -3.76
N SER A 93 -1.34 -0.79 -4.58
CA SER A 93 -0.20 -0.01 -4.09
C SER A 93 -0.57 1.40 -3.61
N CYS A 94 -1.70 1.92 -4.06
CA CYS A 94 -2.19 3.25 -3.70
C CYS A 94 -3.35 3.20 -2.69
N ASP A 95 -4.03 2.06 -2.59
CA ASP A 95 -5.17 1.81 -1.69
C ASP A 95 -4.78 2.07 -0.22
N ASP A 96 -3.61 1.59 0.20
CA ASP A 96 -3.12 1.74 1.57
C ASP A 96 -3.11 3.20 2.04
N ILE A 97 -2.70 4.14 1.17
CA ILE A 97 -2.61 5.55 1.53
C ILE A 97 -3.99 6.15 1.76
N PHE A 98 -4.91 5.85 0.85
CA PHE A 98 -6.30 6.30 0.95
C PHE A 98 -6.96 5.79 2.23
N VAL A 99 -6.78 4.50 2.52
CA VAL A 99 -7.35 3.85 3.69
C VAL A 99 -6.73 4.35 5.00
N ILE A 100 -5.40 4.59 5.05
CA ILE A 100 -4.75 5.14 6.25
C ILE A 100 -5.31 6.53 6.58
N VAL A 101 -5.51 7.38 5.59
CA VAL A 101 -6.07 8.72 5.84
C VAL A 101 -7.51 8.64 6.31
N LEU A 102 -8.35 7.78 5.71
CA LEU A 102 -9.71 7.58 6.20
C LEU A 102 -9.73 7.01 7.62
N PHE A 103 -8.84 6.07 7.91
CA PHE A 103 -8.71 5.49 9.26
C PHE A 103 -8.36 6.56 10.29
N THR A 104 -7.34 7.38 10.04
CA THR A 104 -6.94 8.44 10.97
C THR A 104 -8.04 9.48 11.17
N THR A 105 -8.75 9.85 10.09
CA THR A 105 -9.91 10.76 10.15
C THR A 105 -11.03 10.18 11.00
N PHE A 106 -11.47 8.94 10.73
CA PHE A 106 -12.53 8.30 11.50
C PHE A 106 -12.13 8.02 12.95
N LEU A 107 -10.87 7.70 13.20
CA LEU A 107 -10.35 7.52 14.56
C LEU A 107 -10.36 8.83 15.34
N SER A 108 -9.98 9.95 14.73
CA SER A 108 -10.10 11.28 15.31
C SER A 108 -11.55 11.61 15.67
N MET A 109 -12.49 11.34 14.76
CA MET A 109 -13.93 11.51 15.03
C MET A 109 -14.43 10.62 16.18
N ALA A 110 -13.93 9.39 16.30
CA ALA A 110 -14.29 8.48 17.39
C ALA A 110 -13.81 9.00 18.76
N HIS A 111 -12.72 9.74 18.79
CA HIS A 111 -12.19 10.38 20.00
C HIS A 111 -12.80 11.77 20.28
N GLY A 112 -13.87 12.17 19.58
CA GLY A 112 -14.59 13.44 19.81
C GLY A 112 -14.02 14.63 19.04
N GLY A 113 -13.06 14.39 18.12
CA GLY A 113 -12.61 15.37 17.14
C GLY A 113 -13.67 15.60 16.05
N SER A 114 -13.64 16.76 15.41
CA SER A 114 -14.41 17.02 14.18
C SER A 114 -13.60 16.56 12.98
N ALA A 115 -14.28 16.00 11.97
CA ALA A 115 -13.67 15.81 10.66
C ALA A 115 -13.43 17.18 10.06
N ASP A 116 -12.19 17.59 9.95
CA ASP A 116 -11.86 18.85 9.28
C ASP A 116 -11.78 18.60 7.77
N ILE A 117 -12.37 19.49 6.99
CA ILE A 117 -12.25 19.47 5.52
C ILE A 117 -10.77 19.52 5.12
N ILE A 118 -9.92 20.13 5.96
CA ILE A 118 -8.47 20.21 5.81
C ILE A 118 -7.84 18.80 5.75
N ASP A 119 -8.35 17.81 6.51
CA ASP A 119 -7.83 16.44 6.50
C ASP A 119 -7.99 15.81 5.12
N PHE A 120 -9.14 16.05 4.44
CA PHE A 120 -9.36 15.56 3.09
C PHE A 120 -8.49 16.26 2.04
N VAL A 121 -8.18 17.55 2.22
CA VAL A 121 -7.26 18.29 1.35
C VAL A 121 -5.82 17.82 1.57
N ASN A 122 -5.47 17.38 2.77
CA ASN A 122 -4.16 16.86 3.09
C ASN A 122 -3.86 15.52 2.37
N ILE A 123 -4.88 14.76 1.94
CA ILE A 123 -4.69 13.50 1.18
C ILE A 123 -3.89 13.74 -0.12
N PRO A 124 -4.37 14.55 -1.08
CA PRO A 124 -3.62 14.79 -2.31
C PRO A 124 -2.27 15.46 -2.05
N VAL A 125 -2.17 16.33 -1.05
CA VAL A 125 -0.91 16.96 -0.66
C VAL A 125 0.09 15.93 -0.18
N SER A 126 -0.32 15.03 0.71
CA SER A 126 0.50 13.93 1.23
C SER A 126 1.00 13.00 0.12
N ILE A 127 0.14 12.69 -0.84
CA ILE A 127 0.48 11.87 -2.01
C ILE A 127 1.55 12.57 -2.86
N VAL A 128 1.34 13.83 -3.22
CA VAL A 128 2.26 14.58 -4.08
C VAL A 128 3.61 14.77 -3.39
N LEU A 129 3.61 15.18 -2.13
CA LEU A 129 4.86 15.38 -1.37
C LEU A 129 5.59 14.05 -1.14
N GLY A 130 4.88 12.97 -0.86
CA GLY A 130 5.46 11.62 -0.75
C GLY A 130 6.14 11.20 -2.06
N ILE A 131 5.47 11.36 -3.19
CA ILE A 131 6.05 11.05 -4.51
C ILE A 131 7.29 11.90 -4.78
N LEU A 132 7.23 13.21 -4.54
CA LEU A 132 8.37 14.11 -4.76
C LEU A 132 9.56 13.76 -3.87
N LEU A 133 9.33 13.57 -2.58
CA LEU A 133 10.37 13.21 -1.61
C LEU A 133 11.04 11.88 -1.99
N GLY A 134 10.23 10.87 -2.35
CA GLY A 134 10.72 9.58 -2.79
C GLY A 134 11.49 9.67 -4.12
N ALA A 135 10.99 10.47 -5.07
CA ALA A 135 11.67 10.66 -6.36
C ALA A 135 13.03 11.35 -6.18
N VAL A 136 13.12 12.40 -5.37
CA VAL A 136 14.38 13.09 -5.05
C VAL A 136 15.38 12.15 -4.38
N THR A 137 14.92 11.39 -3.38
CA THR A 137 15.75 10.42 -2.66
C THR A 137 16.22 9.29 -3.59
N GLY A 138 15.32 8.77 -4.42
CA GLY A 138 15.63 7.70 -5.38
C GLY A 138 16.63 8.15 -6.44
N TYR A 139 16.51 9.39 -6.92
CA TYR A 139 17.46 9.97 -7.87
C TYR A 139 18.83 10.23 -7.22
N GLY A 140 18.85 10.73 -6.00
CA GLY A 140 20.08 10.89 -5.23
C GLY A 140 20.82 9.56 -5.00
N LEU A 141 20.09 8.51 -4.65
CA LEU A 141 20.67 7.17 -4.50
C LEU A 141 21.19 6.60 -5.82
N TYR A 142 20.48 6.83 -6.92
CA TYR A 142 20.96 6.47 -8.25
C TYR A 142 22.29 7.14 -8.56
N LEU A 143 22.38 8.47 -8.41
CA LEU A 143 23.63 9.21 -8.62
C LEU A 143 24.75 8.71 -7.71
N PHE A 144 24.48 8.48 -6.44
CA PHE A 144 25.44 7.92 -5.49
C PHE A 144 25.96 6.55 -5.94
N PHE A 145 25.11 5.66 -6.43
CA PHE A 145 25.53 4.35 -6.91
C PHE A 145 26.34 4.43 -8.21
N GLU A 146 25.98 5.35 -9.11
CA GLU A 146 26.69 5.57 -10.38
C GLU A 146 28.08 6.16 -10.15
N THR A 147 28.20 7.22 -9.34
CA THR A 147 29.49 7.84 -9.00
C THR A 147 30.40 6.90 -8.21
N SER A 148 29.85 6.14 -7.27
CA SER A 148 30.62 5.12 -6.52
C SER A 148 31.10 3.98 -7.42
N TYR A 149 30.33 3.63 -8.45
CA TYR A 149 30.74 2.64 -9.44
C TYR A 149 31.87 3.17 -10.33
N ALA A 150 31.78 4.42 -10.77
CA ALA A 150 32.82 5.06 -11.59
C ALA A 150 34.16 5.15 -10.86
N HIS A 151 34.17 5.38 -9.54
CA HIS A 151 35.40 5.52 -8.74
C HIS A 151 36.01 4.20 -8.25
N LYS A 152 35.18 3.19 -7.91
CA LYS A 152 35.64 1.94 -7.24
C LYS A 152 35.34 0.65 -8.00
N HIS A 153 34.80 0.74 -9.21
CA HIS A 153 34.37 -0.39 -10.05
C HIS A 153 33.46 -1.45 -9.41
N CYS A 154 33.09 -1.32 -8.14
CA CYS A 154 32.21 -2.32 -7.51
C CYS A 154 31.50 -1.81 -6.25
N VAL A 155 30.23 -1.37 -6.36
CA VAL A 155 29.34 -1.34 -5.20
C VAL A 155 28.60 -2.66 -5.14
N ARG A 156 28.94 -3.47 -4.15
CA ARG A 156 28.36 -4.80 -3.95
C ARG A 156 26.83 -4.68 -3.85
N ASN A 157 26.07 -5.52 -4.55
CA ASN A 157 24.61 -5.48 -4.54
C ASN A 157 23.99 -5.60 -3.13
N SER A 158 24.69 -6.26 -2.19
CA SER A 158 24.26 -6.33 -0.80
C SER A 158 24.34 -4.97 -0.09
N THR A 159 25.37 -4.19 -0.36
CA THR A 159 25.53 -2.82 0.16
C THR A 159 24.42 -1.91 -0.36
N LYS A 160 24.08 -2.02 -1.65
CA LYS A 160 22.94 -1.28 -2.24
C LYS A 160 21.62 -1.60 -1.53
N VAL A 161 21.36 -2.87 -1.23
CA VAL A 161 20.15 -3.30 -0.50
C VAL A 161 20.10 -2.68 0.90
N ILE A 162 21.21 -2.68 1.65
CA ILE A 162 21.27 -2.11 2.99
C ILE A 162 21.04 -0.59 2.95
N ILE A 163 21.67 0.11 2.01
CA ILE A 163 21.50 1.56 1.86
C ILE A 163 20.06 1.90 1.50
N VAL A 164 19.47 1.22 0.50
CA VAL A 164 18.06 1.44 0.11
C VAL A 164 17.11 1.14 1.26
N LEU A 165 17.37 0.09 2.05
CA LEU A 165 16.58 -0.23 3.23
C LEU A 165 16.71 0.85 4.30
N GLY A 166 17.91 1.34 4.58
CA GLY A 166 18.15 2.43 5.52
C GLY A 166 17.42 3.71 5.12
N PHE A 167 17.51 4.11 3.86
CA PHE A 167 16.76 5.27 3.36
C PHE A 167 15.25 5.07 3.38
N SER A 168 14.75 3.86 3.14
CA SER A 168 13.32 3.60 3.27
C SER A 168 12.83 3.75 4.71
N MET A 169 13.61 3.32 5.71
CA MET A 169 13.29 3.54 7.12
C MET A 169 13.34 5.03 7.48
N LEU A 170 14.32 5.78 6.96
CA LEU A 170 14.39 7.22 7.15
C LEU A 170 13.17 7.94 6.56
N LEU A 171 12.72 7.58 5.36
CA LEU A 171 11.54 8.17 4.73
C LEU A 171 10.27 7.95 5.56
N VAL A 172 10.11 6.75 6.12
CA VAL A 172 8.99 6.47 7.04
C VAL A 172 9.12 7.27 8.34
N SER A 173 10.33 7.42 8.89
CA SER A 173 10.55 8.23 10.10
C SER A 173 10.28 9.72 9.86
N VAL A 174 10.58 10.24 8.66
CA VAL A 174 10.30 11.63 8.26
C VAL A 174 8.80 11.93 8.29
N GLU A 175 7.94 10.98 7.91
CA GLU A 175 6.50 11.10 8.05
C GLU A 175 6.11 11.43 9.50
N GLY A 176 6.59 10.63 10.48
CA GLY A 176 6.31 10.88 11.90
C GLY A 176 6.90 12.19 12.44
N TRP A 177 8.05 12.65 11.92
CA TRP A 177 8.62 13.94 12.33
C TRP A 177 7.88 15.15 11.78
N LEU A 178 7.23 15.00 10.63
CA LEU A 178 6.44 16.06 9.99
C LEU A 178 4.97 16.02 10.40
N GLU A 179 4.55 15.00 11.13
CA GLU A 179 3.19 14.85 11.62
C GLU A 179 2.73 16.12 12.38
N GLY A 180 1.55 16.62 12.03
CA GLY A 180 1.01 17.88 12.57
C GLY A 180 1.52 19.17 11.93
N LYS A 181 2.54 19.13 11.05
CA LYS A 181 3.05 20.30 10.32
C LYS A 181 2.76 20.22 8.83
N VAL A 182 3.13 19.10 8.22
CA VAL A 182 2.96 18.85 6.78
C VAL A 182 2.64 17.39 6.59
N SER A 183 1.55 17.11 5.91
CA SER A 183 1.17 15.74 5.56
C SER A 183 2.07 15.20 4.45
N VAL A 184 2.88 14.19 4.75
CA VAL A 184 3.75 13.52 3.77
C VAL A 184 3.58 12.02 3.95
N SER A 185 3.31 11.28 2.87
CA SER A 185 3.27 9.83 2.94
C SER A 185 4.66 9.20 2.78
N GLY A 186 5.24 8.73 3.87
CA GLY A 186 6.52 8.02 3.87
C GLY A 186 6.46 6.69 3.11
N LEU A 187 5.32 5.99 3.20
CA LEU A 187 5.11 4.73 2.48
C LEU A 187 5.15 4.94 0.96
N LEU A 188 4.47 5.99 0.48
CA LEU A 188 4.49 6.34 -0.94
C LEU A 188 5.86 6.86 -1.38
N ALA A 189 6.57 7.57 -0.51
CA ALA A 189 7.94 7.99 -0.77
C ALA A 189 8.86 6.77 -0.98
N VAL A 190 8.72 5.70 -0.20
CA VAL A 190 9.48 4.45 -0.39
C VAL A 190 9.17 3.79 -1.74
N VAL A 191 7.89 3.72 -2.13
CA VAL A 191 7.49 3.17 -3.45
C VAL A 191 8.06 4.02 -4.58
N SER A 192 7.92 5.35 -4.50
CA SER A 192 8.43 6.29 -5.50
C SER A 192 9.96 6.22 -5.62
N MET A 193 10.67 6.16 -4.51
CA MET A 193 12.13 5.95 -4.47
C MET A 193 12.52 4.68 -5.22
N ALA A 194 11.84 3.57 -4.93
CA ALA A 194 12.10 2.28 -5.59
C ALA A 194 11.81 2.33 -7.10
N CYS A 195 10.72 2.98 -7.50
CA CYS A 195 10.37 3.20 -8.91
C CYS A 195 11.47 3.99 -9.65
N VAL A 196 11.96 5.09 -9.07
CA VAL A 196 13.00 5.91 -9.68
C VAL A 196 14.31 5.14 -9.80
N ILE A 197 14.71 4.39 -8.78
CA ILE A 197 15.86 3.49 -8.86
C ILE A 197 15.70 2.49 -10.00
N LYS A 198 14.50 1.88 -10.15
CA LYS A 198 14.21 0.95 -11.25
C LYS A 198 14.35 1.58 -12.61
N ILE A 199 13.79 2.78 -12.81
CA ILE A 199 13.77 3.47 -14.12
C ILE A 199 15.18 3.90 -14.54
N LYS A 200 15.97 4.38 -13.58
CA LYS A 200 17.30 4.94 -13.87
C LYS A 200 18.40 3.89 -13.88
N SER A 201 18.29 2.85 -13.05
CA SER A 201 19.28 1.76 -13.01
C SER A 201 19.13 0.81 -14.19
N THR A 202 20.23 0.13 -14.53
CA THR A 202 20.21 -0.92 -15.56
C THR A 202 19.25 -2.05 -15.17
N ALA A 203 18.63 -2.69 -16.16
CA ALA A 203 17.69 -3.80 -15.93
C ALA A 203 18.30 -4.92 -15.06
N PHE A 204 19.60 -5.17 -15.20
CA PHE A 204 20.32 -6.17 -14.41
C PHE A 204 20.39 -5.80 -12.92
N VAL A 205 20.70 -4.54 -12.58
CA VAL A 205 20.77 -4.06 -11.18
C VAL A 205 19.38 -4.07 -10.57
N SER A 206 18.38 -3.57 -11.27
CA SER A 206 16.99 -3.54 -10.82
C SER A 206 16.46 -4.96 -10.52
N LYS A 207 16.69 -5.93 -11.45
CA LYS A 207 16.30 -7.33 -11.25
C LYS A 207 16.96 -7.96 -10.03
N ARG A 208 18.28 -7.77 -9.85
CA ARG A 208 19.00 -8.30 -8.68
C ARG A 208 18.56 -7.66 -7.35
N LEU A 209 18.25 -6.36 -7.34
CA LEU A 209 17.67 -5.71 -6.16
C LEU A 209 16.30 -6.33 -5.82
N SER A 210 15.43 -6.46 -6.81
CA SER A 210 14.09 -7.05 -6.64
C SER A 210 14.17 -8.49 -6.10
N GLU A 211 15.08 -9.32 -6.63
CA GLU A 211 15.30 -10.69 -6.14
C GLU A 211 15.76 -10.73 -4.68
N LYS A 212 16.69 -9.83 -4.29
CA LYS A 212 17.19 -9.77 -2.90
C LYS A 212 16.11 -9.26 -1.93
N PHE A 213 15.36 -8.24 -2.30
CA PHE A 213 14.23 -7.77 -1.51
C PHE A 213 13.13 -8.84 -1.44
N GLY A 214 12.92 -9.62 -2.50
CA GLY A 214 12.02 -10.78 -2.48
C GLY A 214 12.42 -11.84 -1.45
N LYS A 215 13.72 -12.17 -1.35
CA LYS A 215 14.23 -13.11 -0.34
C LYS A 215 14.11 -12.57 1.09
N LEU A 216 14.42 -11.30 1.30
CA LEU A 216 14.22 -10.62 2.59
C LEU A 216 12.74 -10.60 2.99
N TRP A 217 11.86 -10.42 2.01
CA TRP A 217 10.43 -10.43 2.24
C TRP A 217 9.93 -11.75 2.79
N ILE A 218 10.36 -12.90 2.25
CA ILE A 218 9.93 -14.22 2.72
C ILE A 218 10.19 -14.37 4.22
N ALA A 219 11.37 -13.97 4.70
CA ALA A 219 11.70 -14.01 6.12
C ALA A 219 10.87 -13.02 6.96
N ALA A 220 10.73 -11.78 6.46
CA ALA A 220 9.96 -10.74 7.14
C ALA A 220 8.45 -11.08 7.21
N GLU A 221 7.91 -11.74 6.18
CA GLU A 221 6.52 -12.19 6.12
C GLU A 221 6.20 -13.19 7.24
N VAL A 222 7.07 -14.18 7.44
CA VAL A 222 6.89 -15.14 8.54
C VAL A 222 6.87 -14.43 9.89
N VAL A 223 7.83 -13.54 10.14
CA VAL A 223 7.88 -12.77 11.40
C VAL A 223 6.63 -11.90 11.56
N LEU A 224 6.20 -11.21 10.50
CA LEU A 224 5.01 -10.36 10.53
C LEU A 224 3.77 -11.15 10.92
N PHE A 225 3.48 -12.27 10.23
CA PHE A 225 2.28 -13.05 10.51
C PHE A 225 2.32 -13.75 11.86
N VAL A 226 3.49 -14.17 12.34
CA VAL A 226 3.65 -14.69 13.70
C VAL A 226 3.36 -13.62 14.75
N LEU A 227 3.89 -12.40 14.57
CA LEU A 227 3.63 -11.29 15.50
C LEU A 227 2.16 -10.87 15.49
N VAL A 228 1.55 -10.75 14.32
CA VAL A 228 0.12 -10.46 14.19
C VAL A 228 -0.71 -11.54 14.86
N GLY A 229 -0.42 -12.82 14.59
CA GLY A 229 -1.13 -13.93 15.22
C GLY A 229 -0.98 -13.96 16.74
N ALA A 230 0.20 -13.63 17.27
CA ALA A 230 0.46 -13.55 18.70
C ALA A 230 -0.26 -12.35 19.38
N ALA A 231 -0.53 -11.28 18.63
CA ALA A 231 -1.25 -10.12 19.13
C ALA A 231 -2.78 -10.30 19.14
N VAL A 232 -3.31 -11.34 18.47
CA VAL A 232 -4.76 -11.61 18.44
C VAL A 232 -5.24 -12.15 19.79
N ASP A 233 -6.21 -11.47 20.39
CA ASP A 233 -6.90 -12.00 21.56
C ASP A 233 -8.04 -12.93 21.12
N ILE A 234 -7.83 -14.25 21.35
CA ILE A 234 -8.75 -15.31 20.97
C ILE A 234 -10.14 -15.13 21.63
N ARG A 235 -10.18 -14.57 22.84
CA ARG A 235 -11.44 -14.36 23.56
C ARG A 235 -12.36 -13.38 22.83
N TYR A 236 -11.81 -12.26 22.37
CA TYR A 236 -12.56 -11.29 21.56
C TYR A 236 -12.98 -11.88 20.22
N THR A 237 -12.11 -12.65 19.58
CA THR A 237 -12.43 -13.32 18.32
C THR A 237 -13.61 -14.29 18.48
N LEU A 238 -13.64 -15.08 19.55
CA LEU A 238 -14.73 -15.99 19.83
C LEU A 238 -16.02 -15.27 20.25
N SER A 239 -15.92 -14.15 20.96
CA SER A 239 -17.08 -13.36 21.38
C SER A 239 -17.77 -12.65 20.21
N ALA A 240 -17.01 -12.25 19.17
CA ALA A 240 -17.56 -11.67 17.96
C ALA A 240 -18.45 -12.65 17.16
N GLY A 241 -18.22 -13.96 17.31
CA GLY A 241 -19.09 -15.02 16.89
C GLY A 241 -19.43 -15.04 15.39
N ILE A 242 -20.59 -15.61 15.08
CA ILE A 242 -21.08 -15.78 13.69
C ILE A 242 -21.36 -14.43 13.03
N ALA A 243 -21.73 -13.40 13.79
CA ALA A 243 -22.02 -12.06 13.26
C ALA A 243 -20.79 -11.45 12.54
N ALA A 244 -19.58 -11.66 13.07
CA ALA A 244 -18.35 -11.21 12.42
C ALA A 244 -18.12 -11.92 11.07
N VAL A 245 -18.44 -13.21 10.99
CA VAL A 245 -18.33 -13.98 9.73
C VAL A 245 -19.28 -13.41 8.68
N PHE A 246 -20.55 -13.17 9.04
CA PHE A 246 -21.51 -12.55 8.13
C PHE A 246 -21.07 -11.16 7.69
N MET A 247 -20.49 -10.36 8.61
CA MET A 247 -20.00 -9.03 8.28
C MET A 247 -18.87 -9.09 7.24
N ILE A 248 -17.93 -10.03 7.35
CA ILE A 248 -16.87 -10.24 6.36
C ILE A 248 -17.44 -10.56 4.98
N PHE A 249 -18.45 -11.46 4.90
CA PHE A 249 -19.09 -11.79 3.63
C PHE A 249 -19.79 -10.58 3.00
N ILE A 250 -20.49 -9.78 3.78
CA ILE A 250 -21.14 -8.54 3.31
C ILE A 250 -20.06 -7.57 2.80
N ALA A 251 -19.00 -7.36 3.55
CA ALA A 251 -17.89 -6.49 3.16
C ALA A 251 -17.26 -6.92 1.82
N LEU A 252 -17.04 -8.22 1.64
CA LEU A 252 -16.51 -8.78 0.39
C LEU A 252 -17.46 -8.59 -0.80
N ILE A 253 -18.78 -8.66 -0.59
CA ILE A 253 -19.79 -8.38 -1.62
C ILE A 253 -19.68 -6.90 -2.04
N PHE A 254 -19.63 -5.97 -1.08
CA PHE A 254 -19.50 -4.55 -1.35
C PHE A 254 -18.18 -4.24 -2.06
N ARG A 255 -17.07 -4.84 -1.62
CA ARG A 255 -15.78 -4.71 -2.28
C ARG A 255 -15.81 -5.23 -3.72
N THR A 256 -16.40 -6.40 -3.94
CA THR A 256 -16.54 -6.98 -5.29
C THR A 256 -17.36 -6.06 -6.19
N ALA A 257 -18.46 -5.48 -5.69
CA ALA A 257 -19.22 -4.48 -6.42
C ALA A 257 -18.36 -3.26 -6.80
N GLY A 258 -17.54 -2.74 -5.87
CA GLY A 258 -16.61 -1.65 -6.12
C GLY A 258 -15.57 -2.00 -7.20
N VAL A 259 -15.01 -3.20 -7.18
CA VAL A 259 -14.09 -3.68 -8.23
C VAL A 259 -14.78 -3.76 -9.59
N LEU A 260 -16.01 -4.28 -9.64
CA LEU A 260 -16.77 -4.36 -10.89
C LEU A 260 -17.06 -2.97 -11.48
N ILE A 261 -17.41 -1.99 -10.64
CA ILE A 261 -17.62 -0.60 -11.06
C ILE A 261 -16.35 -0.01 -11.71
N CYS A 262 -15.17 -0.37 -11.22
CA CYS A 262 -13.90 0.11 -11.79
C CYS A 262 -13.55 -0.53 -13.13
N THR A 263 -14.12 -1.71 -13.44
CA THR A 263 -13.77 -2.49 -14.64
C THR A 263 -14.74 -2.26 -15.81
N ILE A 264 -15.86 -1.60 -15.55
CA ILE A 264 -16.84 -1.18 -16.57
C ILE A 264 -16.39 0.16 -17.15
#